data_3a61af3f4b1712f16e015e69a8e89b92
#
_entry.id   3a61af3f4b1712f16e015e69a8e89b92
#
_cell.length_a   1.000
_cell.length_b   1.000
_cell.length_c   1.000
_cell.angle_alpha   90.00
_cell.angle_beta   90.00
_cell.angle_gamma   90.00
#
_symmetry.space_group_name_H-M   'P 1'
#
loop_
_entity.id
_entity.type
_entity.pdbx_description
1 polymer ?
#
loop_
_entity_poly.entity_id
_entity_poly.type
_entity_poly.pdbx_seq_one_letter_code
_entity_poly.pdbx_strand_id
1 'polypeptide(L)'
;MDEFKKTNIVNFPKQGPAEKITPLRTCHTLPQSARSFFLNIKEMENGHFSGEIFNLFYEDAIPFCGLDEAILRMKQMMDELSSPQASTALRSFCDRKKEAESEVALYQRREQILERYYEKEFMQSRLSRKPQIQIEVLYRQNATWQGRISLMRPFEPRCKCFRSVLELIHLIHSVYQQ
;
A
#
# COMPACT_ATOMS: atom_id res chain seq x y z
N MET A 1 67.86 -1.62 -35.71
CA MET A 1 66.57 -1.14 -36.08
C MET A 1 65.77 -2.41 -36.35
N ASP A 2 64.99 -2.87 -35.53
CA ASP A 2 63.71 -2.61 -34.93
C ASP A 2 63.44 -3.55 -33.76
N GLU A 3 63.26 -2.94 -32.63
CA GLU A 3 62.64 -3.62 -31.44
C GLU A 3 61.19 -3.85 -31.69
N PHE A 4 60.71 -5.10 -31.72
CA PHE A 4 59.30 -5.39 -31.68
C PHE A 4 58.87 -5.82 -30.27
N LYS A 5 57.98 -5.04 -29.74
CA LYS A 5 57.29 -5.04 -28.46
C LYS A 5 56.80 -6.43 -28.05
N LYS A 6 57.21 -6.85 -26.84
CA LYS A 6 56.55 -7.93 -26.09
C LYS A 6 55.16 -7.50 -25.65
N THR A 7 54.14 -8.09 -26.26
CA THR A 7 52.75 -7.98 -25.79
C THR A 7 52.60 -8.77 -24.53
N ASN A 8 52.29 -8.09 -23.42
CA ASN A 8 51.87 -8.71 -22.16
C ASN A 8 50.47 -9.32 -22.36
N ILE A 9 50.40 -10.63 -22.45
CA ILE A 9 49.14 -11.38 -22.40
C ILE A 9 48.74 -11.45 -20.91
N VAL A 10 47.75 -10.67 -20.53
CA VAL A 10 47.12 -10.76 -19.21
C VAL A 10 46.26 -12.02 -19.22
N ASN A 11 46.71 -13.05 -18.49
CA ASN A 11 45.92 -14.24 -18.24
C ASN A 11 44.81 -13.91 -17.23
N PHE A 12 43.57 -13.85 -17.69
CA PHE A 12 42.41 -13.80 -16.81
C PHE A 12 42.25 -15.17 -16.12
N PRO A 13 42.01 -15.21 -14.81
CA PRO A 13 41.72 -16.45 -14.11
C PRO A 13 40.47 -17.10 -14.69
N LYS A 14 40.52 -18.40 -14.95
CA LYS A 14 39.37 -19.21 -15.38
C LYS A 14 38.26 -19.07 -14.36
N GLN A 15 37.08 -18.63 -14.81
CA GLN A 15 35.86 -18.52 -14.02
C GLN A 15 35.58 -19.89 -13.37
N GLY A 16 35.48 -19.89 -12.05
CA GLY A 16 34.92 -20.98 -11.27
C GLY A 16 33.43 -21.21 -11.62
N PRO A 17 32.81 -22.29 -11.14
CA PRO A 17 31.42 -22.62 -11.45
C PRO A 17 30.53 -21.41 -11.17
N ALA A 18 29.71 -21.05 -12.17
CA ALA A 18 28.82 -19.91 -12.13
C ALA A 18 28.03 -19.88 -10.82
N GLU A 19 28.36 -18.98 -9.92
CA GLU A 19 27.48 -18.62 -8.83
C GLU A 19 26.13 -18.24 -9.45
N LYS A 20 25.08 -18.91 -8.99
CA LYS A 20 23.70 -18.55 -9.34
C LYS A 20 23.52 -17.07 -8.97
N ILE A 21 23.60 -16.21 -9.98
CA ILE A 21 23.27 -14.79 -9.85
C ILE A 21 21.81 -14.78 -9.41
N THR A 22 21.58 -14.60 -8.12
CA THR A 22 20.25 -14.29 -7.60
C THR A 22 19.82 -13.01 -8.32
N PRO A 23 18.70 -13.01 -9.07
CA PRO A 23 18.29 -11.81 -9.78
C PRO A 23 18.23 -10.67 -8.75
N LEU A 24 18.93 -9.58 -9.04
CA LEU A 24 18.82 -8.34 -8.30
C LEU A 24 17.33 -8.08 -8.07
N ARG A 25 16.93 -8.02 -6.79
CA ARG A 25 15.57 -7.67 -6.40
C ARG A 25 15.22 -6.37 -7.11
N THR A 26 14.46 -6.46 -8.20
CA THR A 26 13.89 -5.29 -8.83
C THR A 26 12.94 -4.69 -7.81
N CYS A 27 13.36 -3.60 -7.19
CA CYS A 27 12.52 -2.86 -6.26
C CYS A 27 11.43 -2.18 -7.11
N HIS A 28 10.35 -2.93 -7.41
CA HIS A 28 9.19 -2.37 -8.07
C HIS A 28 8.56 -1.35 -7.12
N THR A 29 8.79 -0.09 -7.40
CA THR A 29 8.07 1.00 -6.75
C THR A 29 6.59 0.83 -7.09
N LEU A 30 5.79 0.56 -6.07
CA LEU A 30 4.35 0.42 -6.25
C LEU A 30 3.74 1.74 -6.76
N PRO A 31 2.80 1.67 -7.71
CA PRO A 31 2.11 2.86 -8.19
C PRO A 31 1.33 3.52 -7.05
N GLN A 32 1.00 4.79 -7.24
CA GLN A 32 0.27 5.61 -6.25
C GLN A 32 -1.07 4.98 -5.82
N SER A 33 -1.68 4.21 -6.72
CA SER A 33 -2.91 3.47 -6.45
C SER A 33 -2.82 2.45 -5.30
N ALA A 34 -1.62 1.95 -4.97
CA ALA A 34 -1.43 1.03 -3.86
C ALA A 34 -1.76 1.65 -2.50
N ARG A 35 -1.62 2.97 -2.37
CA ARG A 35 -1.91 3.76 -1.16
C ARG A 35 -3.19 4.57 -1.24
N SER A 36 -4.04 4.29 -2.25
CA SER A 36 -5.35 4.90 -2.43
C SER A 36 -6.44 3.93 -1.99
N PHE A 37 -7.23 4.35 -1.03
CA PHE A 37 -8.36 3.60 -0.48
C PHE A 37 -9.65 4.28 -0.86
N PHE A 38 -10.66 3.49 -1.16
CA PHE A 38 -11.96 3.95 -1.57
C PHE A 38 -13.01 3.45 -0.59
N LEU A 39 -13.82 4.36 -0.08
CA LEU A 39 -14.86 4.06 0.91
C LEU A 39 -16.24 4.30 0.30
N ASN A 40 -17.14 3.36 0.58
CA ASN A 40 -18.58 3.49 0.42
C ASN A 40 -19.22 3.37 1.80
N ILE A 41 -19.76 4.46 2.31
CA ILE A 41 -20.55 4.45 3.55
C ILE A 41 -21.97 4.00 3.19
N LYS A 42 -22.44 2.95 3.83
CA LYS A 42 -23.78 2.38 3.63
C LYS A 42 -24.78 2.91 4.64
N GLU A 43 -24.34 3.01 5.89
CA GLU A 43 -25.19 3.41 7.00
C GLU A 43 -24.44 4.34 7.95
N MET A 44 -25.18 5.24 8.55
CA MET A 44 -24.71 6.10 9.63
C MET A 44 -25.80 6.19 10.70
N GLU A 45 -25.61 5.47 11.79
CA GLU A 45 -26.52 5.50 12.95
C GLU A 45 -25.77 5.94 14.20
N ASN A 46 -26.30 6.94 14.90
CA ASN A 46 -25.75 7.44 16.17
C ASN A 46 -24.23 7.78 16.12
N GLY A 47 -23.75 8.26 14.97
CA GLY A 47 -22.32 8.55 14.75
C GLY A 47 -21.46 7.34 14.43
N HIS A 48 -22.03 6.15 14.33
CA HIS A 48 -21.36 4.94 13.85
C HIS A 48 -21.52 4.83 12.34
N PHE A 49 -20.41 4.65 11.65
CA PHE A 49 -20.37 4.45 10.21
C PHE A 49 -20.17 2.97 9.90
N SER A 50 -21.00 2.42 9.01
CA SER A 50 -20.76 1.12 8.41
C SER A 50 -20.64 1.24 6.90
N GLY A 51 -19.88 0.35 6.29
CA GLY A 51 -19.65 0.41 4.86
C GLY A 51 -18.62 -0.58 4.35
N GLU A 52 -18.00 -0.22 3.25
CA GLU A 52 -16.99 -1.04 2.58
C GLU A 52 -15.78 -0.19 2.20
N ILE A 53 -14.60 -0.79 2.36
CA ILE A 53 -13.33 -0.27 1.88
C ILE A 53 -12.87 -1.15 0.74
N PHE A 54 -12.34 -0.55 -0.31
CA PHE A 54 -11.60 -1.28 -1.31
C PHE A 54 -10.35 -0.52 -1.75
N ASN A 55 -9.38 -1.28 -2.25
CA ASN A 55 -8.15 -0.80 -2.84
C ASN A 55 -7.95 -1.55 -4.15
N LEU A 56 -7.30 -0.93 -5.13
CA LEU A 56 -7.14 -1.52 -6.46
C LEU A 56 -6.26 -2.79 -6.48
N PHE A 57 -5.53 -3.09 -5.41
CA PHE A 57 -4.69 -4.27 -5.27
C PHE A 57 -5.40 -5.46 -4.59
N TYR A 58 -6.62 -5.27 -4.11
CA TYR A 58 -7.41 -6.33 -3.45
C TYR A 58 -8.68 -6.61 -4.27
N GLU A 59 -9.01 -7.88 -4.42
CA GLU A 59 -10.16 -8.32 -5.21
C GLU A 59 -11.48 -7.90 -4.57
N ASP A 60 -11.61 -8.16 -3.29
CA ASP A 60 -12.83 -7.93 -2.56
C ASP A 60 -12.85 -6.59 -1.84
N ALA A 61 -14.05 -6.02 -1.73
CA ALA A 61 -14.29 -4.95 -0.79
C ALA A 61 -14.37 -5.52 0.63
N ILE A 62 -13.70 -4.87 1.57
CA ILE A 62 -13.67 -5.29 2.97
C ILE A 62 -14.73 -4.50 3.72
N PRO A 63 -15.73 -5.17 4.34
CA PRO A 63 -16.72 -4.49 5.16
C PRO A 63 -16.08 -3.94 6.43
N PHE A 64 -16.63 -2.86 6.96
CA PHE A 64 -16.26 -2.30 8.26
C PHE A 64 -17.49 -1.84 9.03
N CYS A 65 -17.38 -1.92 10.36
CA CYS A 65 -18.34 -1.37 11.31
C CYS A 65 -17.58 -0.47 12.30
N GLY A 66 -17.64 0.85 12.09
CA GLY A 66 -16.85 1.85 12.79
C GLY A 66 -15.66 2.36 11.97
N LEU A 67 -15.37 3.66 12.07
CA LEU A 67 -14.22 4.25 11.39
C LEU A 67 -12.88 3.76 11.96
N ASP A 68 -12.84 3.32 13.19
CA ASP A 68 -11.70 2.68 13.83
C ASP A 68 -11.33 1.36 13.12
N GLU A 69 -12.32 0.49 12.85
CA GLU A 69 -12.10 -0.71 12.06
C GLU A 69 -11.64 -0.36 10.64
N ALA A 70 -12.26 0.63 10.00
CA ALA A 70 -11.85 1.08 8.67
C ALA A 70 -10.35 1.48 8.64
N ILE A 71 -9.91 2.25 9.64
CA ILE A 71 -8.51 2.66 9.79
C ILE A 71 -7.59 1.47 9.99
N LEU A 72 -7.96 0.51 10.84
CA LEU A 72 -7.16 -0.70 11.09
C LEU A 72 -7.04 -1.58 9.84
N ARG A 73 -8.12 -1.72 9.04
CA ARG A 73 -8.09 -2.44 7.76
C ARG A 73 -7.19 -1.76 6.73
N MET A 74 -7.30 -0.44 6.57
CA MET A 74 -6.40 0.32 5.69
C MET A 74 -4.94 0.18 6.15
N LYS A 75 -4.69 0.20 7.49
CA LYS A 75 -3.33 -0.04 8.02
C LYS A 75 -2.82 -1.40 7.60
N GLN A 76 -3.61 -2.46 7.77
CA GLN A 76 -3.23 -3.82 7.40
C GLN A 76 -2.86 -3.90 5.91
N MET A 77 -3.69 -3.36 5.02
CA MET A 77 -3.42 -3.32 3.58
C MET A 77 -2.09 -2.60 3.25
N MET A 78 -1.82 -1.45 3.90
CA MET A 78 -0.56 -0.73 3.72
C MET A 78 0.65 -1.51 4.22
N ASP A 79 0.51 -2.25 5.31
CA ASP A 79 1.59 -3.08 5.86
C ASP A 79 1.88 -4.25 4.91
N GLU A 80 0.86 -4.93 4.39
CA GLU A 80 0.98 -6.03 3.43
C GLU A 80 1.64 -5.58 2.11
N LEU A 81 1.26 -4.41 1.61
CA LEU A 81 1.86 -3.82 0.40
C LEU A 81 3.20 -3.13 0.67
N SER A 82 3.58 -2.93 1.94
CA SER A 82 4.72 -2.09 2.33
C SER A 82 4.67 -0.70 1.68
N SER A 83 3.46 -0.14 1.49
CA SER A 83 3.25 1.13 0.79
C SER A 83 2.06 1.94 1.36
N PRO A 84 2.30 3.17 1.85
CA PRO A 84 3.61 3.72 2.17
C PRO A 84 4.22 3.04 3.39
N GLN A 85 5.53 2.97 3.45
CA GLN A 85 6.23 2.40 4.61
C GLN A 85 5.97 3.25 5.86
N ALA A 86 5.77 2.59 7.01
CA ALA A 86 5.69 3.26 8.28
C ALA A 86 7.10 3.59 8.79
N SER A 87 7.32 4.84 9.23
CA SER A 87 8.59 5.24 9.85
C SER A 87 8.79 4.66 11.25
N THR A 88 7.70 4.31 11.93
CA THR A 88 7.70 3.77 13.30
C THR A 88 6.64 2.69 13.45
N ALA A 89 6.95 1.67 14.24
CA ALA A 89 5.97 0.67 14.66
C ALA A 89 5.06 1.24 15.76
N LEU A 90 3.76 0.94 15.69
CA LEU A 90 2.84 1.28 16.77
C LEU A 90 3.11 0.40 17.99
N ARG A 91 2.95 0.98 19.18
CA ARG A 91 2.99 0.24 20.45
C ARG A 91 1.80 -0.70 20.56
N SER A 92 1.99 -1.85 21.19
CA SER A 92 0.93 -2.84 21.44
C SER A 92 1.12 -3.40 22.84
N PHE A 93 0.02 -3.74 23.50
CA PHE A 93 0.03 -4.51 24.75
C PHE A 93 0.24 -6.00 24.52
N CYS A 94 0.06 -6.47 23.29
CA CYS A 94 0.34 -7.87 22.93
C CYS A 94 1.82 -8.00 22.56
N ASP A 95 2.51 -8.96 23.16
CA ASP A 95 3.85 -9.33 22.76
C ASP A 95 3.83 -9.90 21.35
N ARG A 96 4.34 -9.13 20.38
CA ARG A 96 4.46 -9.55 18.98
C ARG A 96 5.42 -10.72 18.74
N LYS A 97 5.79 -11.46 19.80
CA LYS A 97 6.72 -12.59 19.71
C LYS A 97 6.19 -13.80 18.94
N LYS A 98 4.93 -13.81 18.52
CA LYS A 98 4.35 -15.05 17.97
C LYS A 98 4.00 -15.05 16.50
N GLU A 99 3.98 -13.99 15.77
CA GLU A 99 3.69 -14.05 14.33
C GLU A 99 4.29 -12.86 13.56
N ALA A 100 5.59 -12.66 13.70
CA ALA A 100 6.28 -12.00 12.61
C ALA A 100 6.27 -12.99 11.45
N GLU A 101 5.31 -12.83 10.52
CA GLU A 101 5.44 -13.46 9.21
C GLU A 101 6.89 -13.22 8.77
N SER A 102 7.57 -14.29 8.36
CA SER A 102 8.94 -14.14 7.91
C SER A 102 8.96 -13.11 6.78
N GLU A 103 10.00 -12.29 6.67
CA GLU A 103 10.14 -11.33 5.57
C GLU A 103 9.88 -12.00 4.20
N VAL A 104 10.20 -13.27 4.09
CA VAL A 104 9.96 -14.10 2.90
C VAL A 104 8.46 -14.30 2.66
N ALA A 105 7.67 -14.59 3.69
CA ALA A 105 6.22 -14.77 3.55
C ALA A 105 5.52 -13.46 3.16
N LEU A 106 5.90 -12.33 3.78
CA LEU A 106 5.40 -11.01 3.39
C LEU A 106 5.76 -10.65 1.94
N TYR A 107 6.99 -10.97 1.53
CA TYR A 107 7.42 -10.76 0.15
C TYR A 107 6.60 -11.60 -0.83
N GLN A 108 6.43 -12.89 -0.57
CA GLN A 108 5.66 -13.79 -1.43
C GLN A 108 4.20 -13.34 -1.54
N ARG A 109 3.58 -12.94 -0.44
CA ARG A 109 2.20 -12.43 -0.43
C ARG A 109 2.07 -11.15 -1.25
N ARG A 110 3.03 -10.24 -1.12
CA ARG A 110 3.10 -9.01 -1.92
C ARG A 110 3.20 -9.32 -3.41
N GLU A 111 4.08 -10.23 -3.82
CA GLU A 111 4.23 -10.63 -5.24
C GLU A 111 2.93 -11.22 -5.79
N GLN A 112 2.25 -12.10 -5.04
CA GLN A 112 0.94 -12.64 -5.44
C GLN A 112 -0.13 -11.55 -5.64
N ILE A 113 -0.15 -10.53 -4.75
CA ILE A 113 -1.06 -9.38 -4.89
C ILE A 113 -0.71 -8.58 -6.16
N LEU A 114 0.56 -8.38 -6.44
CA LEU A 114 1.02 -7.65 -7.62
C LEU A 114 0.70 -8.38 -8.93
N GLU A 115 0.90 -9.69 -8.98
CA GLU A 115 0.55 -10.52 -10.14
C GLU A 115 -0.93 -10.36 -10.49
N ARG A 116 -1.82 -10.47 -9.50
CA ARG A 116 -3.26 -10.27 -9.69
C ARG A 116 -3.64 -8.85 -10.15
N TYR A 117 -2.92 -7.84 -9.70
CA TYR A 117 -3.19 -6.46 -10.08
C TYR A 117 -3.03 -6.20 -11.57
N TYR A 118 -2.10 -6.89 -12.23
CA TYR A 118 -1.83 -6.72 -13.66
C TYR A 118 -2.75 -7.52 -14.58
N GLU A 119 -3.64 -8.35 -14.06
CA GLU A 119 -4.65 -9.05 -14.86
C GLU A 119 -5.74 -8.07 -15.34
N LYS A 120 -5.96 -8.00 -16.68
CA LYS A 120 -6.91 -7.05 -17.29
C LYS A 120 -8.33 -7.16 -16.77
N GLU A 121 -8.83 -8.36 -16.54
CA GLU A 121 -10.19 -8.63 -16.06
C GLU A 121 -10.39 -8.12 -14.63
N PHE A 122 -9.36 -8.26 -13.83
CA PHE A 122 -9.33 -7.77 -12.46
C PHE A 122 -9.41 -6.24 -12.37
N MET A 123 -8.78 -5.53 -13.30
CA MET A 123 -8.86 -4.07 -13.38
C MET A 123 -10.26 -3.59 -13.77
N GLN A 124 -10.94 -4.27 -14.70
CA GLN A 124 -12.28 -3.87 -15.14
C GLN A 124 -13.34 -4.01 -14.04
N SER A 125 -13.30 -5.09 -13.27
CA SER A 125 -14.26 -5.31 -12.16
C SER A 125 -14.18 -4.23 -11.08
N ARG A 126 -13.00 -3.64 -10.91
CA ARG A 126 -12.75 -2.60 -9.90
C ARG A 126 -13.18 -1.21 -10.34
N LEU A 127 -13.01 -0.89 -11.61
CA LEU A 127 -13.40 0.39 -12.18
C LEU A 127 -14.92 0.59 -12.20
N SER A 128 -15.71 -0.50 -12.11
CA SER A 128 -17.18 -0.44 -12.02
C SER A 128 -17.70 0.07 -10.67
N ARG A 129 -16.89 0.02 -9.62
CA ARG A 129 -17.28 0.50 -8.28
C ARG A 129 -17.30 2.03 -8.25
N LYS A 130 -18.36 2.60 -7.70
CA LYS A 130 -18.54 4.07 -7.57
C LYS A 130 -18.25 4.50 -6.14
N PRO A 131 -17.00 4.82 -5.77
CA PRO A 131 -16.66 5.24 -4.42
C PRO A 131 -17.24 6.62 -4.10
N GLN A 132 -17.59 6.82 -2.82
CA GLN A 132 -18.03 8.12 -2.30
C GLN A 132 -16.86 8.96 -1.79
N ILE A 133 -15.87 8.31 -1.20
CA ILE A 133 -14.70 8.93 -0.61
C ILE A 133 -13.45 8.21 -1.11
N GLN A 134 -12.45 8.96 -1.53
CA GLN A 134 -11.11 8.46 -1.79
C GLN A 134 -10.15 9.01 -0.74
N ILE A 135 -9.37 8.14 -0.13
CA ILE A 135 -8.31 8.48 0.83
C ILE A 135 -6.99 8.05 0.23
N GLU A 136 -6.07 8.98 0.06
CA GLU A 136 -4.71 8.71 -0.38
C GLU A 136 -3.75 8.99 0.78
N VAL A 137 -3.09 7.94 1.29
CA VAL A 137 -2.09 8.05 2.34
C VAL A 137 -0.72 8.26 1.70
N LEU A 138 -0.16 9.46 1.84
CA LEU A 138 1.12 9.83 1.25
C LEU A 138 2.30 9.41 2.14
N TYR A 139 2.15 9.61 3.45
CA TYR A 139 3.19 9.34 4.43
C TYR A 139 2.62 8.69 5.69
N ARG A 140 3.45 7.89 6.35
CA ARG A 140 3.17 7.26 7.65
C ARG A 140 4.29 7.59 8.62
N GLN A 141 4.34 8.88 9.03
CA GLN A 141 5.37 9.43 9.90
C GLN A 141 4.80 9.78 11.28
N ASN A 142 5.67 9.82 12.30
CA ASN A 142 5.28 10.18 13.67
C ASN A 142 4.11 9.35 14.23
N ALA A 143 4.10 8.05 13.93
CA ALA A 143 3.05 7.10 14.35
C ALA A 143 1.63 7.50 13.87
N THR A 144 1.50 8.33 12.85
CA THR A 144 0.22 8.72 12.23
C THR A 144 0.30 8.76 10.72
N TRP A 145 -0.77 9.16 10.03
CA TRP A 145 -0.83 9.23 8.57
C TRP A 145 -1.01 10.67 8.12
N GLN A 146 -0.42 10.97 6.98
CA GLN A 146 -0.58 12.22 6.27
C GLN A 146 -0.99 11.91 4.83
N GLY A 147 -1.93 12.70 4.29
CA GLY A 147 -2.42 12.44 2.95
C GLY A 147 -3.50 13.37 2.48
N ARG A 148 -4.32 12.88 1.57
CA ARG A 148 -5.44 13.61 0.98
C ARG A 148 -6.72 12.78 1.08
N ILE A 149 -7.84 13.48 1.31
CA ILE A 149 -9.18 12.94 1.21
C ILE A 149 -9.92 13.69 0.11
N SER A 150 -10.55 12.96 -0.79
CA SER A 150 -11.34 13.51 -1.89
C SER A 150 -12.76 12.95 -1.82
N LEU A 151 -13.74 13.83 -1.87
CA LEU A 151 -15.14 13.47 -1.98
C LEU A 151 -15.49 13.24 -3.45
N MET A 152 -16.31 12.23 -3.69
CA MET A 152 -16.83 11.84 -4.99
C MET A 152 -18.36 11.85 -4.96
N ARG A 153 -19.00 11.65 -6.12
CA ARG A 153 -20.46 11.55 -6.15
C ARG A 153 -20.99 10.50 -5.16
N PRO A 154 -22.09 10.73 -4.44
CA PRO A 154 -23.08 11.80 -4.66
C PRO A 154 -22.69 13.18 -4.12
N PHE A 155 -21.60 13.31 -3.38
CA PHE A 155 -21.12 14.58 -2.85
C PHE A 155 -20.58 15.50 -3.94
N GLU A 156 -20.59 16.81 -3.66
CA GLU A 156 -19.84 17.75 -4.47
C GLU A 156 -18.34 17.45 -4.40
N PRO A 157 -17.64 17.33 -5.54
CA PRO A 157 -16.21 17.00 -5.55
C PRO A 157 -15.39 18.03 -4.79
N ARG A 158 -14.74 17.62 -3.73
CA ARG A 158 -13.86 18.44 -2.88
C ARG A 158 -12.65 17.61 -2.45
N CYS A 159 -11.52 18.25 -2.30
CA CYS A 159 -10.30 17.62 -1.82
C CYS A 159 -9.71 18.42 -0.66
N LYS A 160 -9.27 17.73 0.39
CA LYS A 160 -8.55 18.29 1.53
C LYS A 160 -7.34 17.45 1.91
N CYS A 161 -6.31 18.09 2.43
CA CYS A 161 -5.19 17.39 3.05
C CYS A 161 -5.51 17.09 4.51
N PHE A 162 -4.97 15.98 5.02
CA PHE A 162 -4.98 15.66 6.45
C PHE A 162 -3.56 15.36 6.93
N ARG A 163 -3.27 15.73 8.18
CA ARG A 163 -1.95 15.60 8.84
C ARG A 163 -1.91 14.50 9.89
N SER A 164 -3.08 13.96 10.24
CA SER A 164 -3.22 12.88 11.21
C SER A 164 -4.45 12.02 10.94
N VAL A 165 -4.46 10.82 11.50
CA VAL A 165 -5.64 9.93 11.44
C VAL A 165 -6.84 10.59 12.15
N LEU A 166 -6.62 11.33 13.24
CA LEU A 166 -7.69 12.04 13.93
C LEU A 166 -8.33 13.09 13.01
N GLU A 167 -7.52 13.87 12.30
CA GLU A 167 -8.01 14.86 11.34
C GLU A 167 -8.76 14.20 10.17
N LEU A 168 -8.28 13.04 9.70
CA LEU A 168 -8.99 12.24 8.68
C LEU A 168 -10.38 11.82 9.18
N ILE A 169 -10.48 11.27 10.38
CA ILE A 169 -11.76 10.89 11.00
C ILE A 169 -12.68 12.10 11.10
N HIS A 170 -12.17 13.23 11.57
CA HIS A 170 -12.94 14.47 11.68
C HIS A 170 -13.45 14.96 10.30
N LEU A 171 -12.63 14.88 9.26
CA LEU A 171 -13.03 15.24 7.90
C LEU A 171 -14.14 14.32 7.38
N ILE A 172 -14.08 13.02 7.63
CA ILE A 172 -15.14 12.08 7.25
C ILE A 172 -16.43 12.42 7.99
N HIS A 173 -16.40 12.61 9.31
CA HIS A 173 -17.58 13.00 10.09
C HIS A 173 -18.22 14.29 9.56
N SER A 174 -17.42 15.29 9.19
CA SER A 174 -17.91 16.60 8.74
C SER A 174 -18.71 16.53 7.42
N VAL A 175 -18.57 15.46 6.65
CA VAL A 175 -19.35 15.25 5.42
C VAL A 175 -20.79 14.89 5.73
N TYR A 176 -21.03 14.21 6.83
CA TYR A 176 -22.34 13.64 7.20
C TYR A 176 -23.06 14.40 8.31
N GLN A 177 -22.47 15.48 8.82
CA GLN A 177 -23.08 16.35 9.84
C GLN A 177 -23.80 17.58 9.24
N GLN A 178 -23.88 17.66 7.91
CA GLN A 178 -24.55 18.77 7.19
C GLN A 178 -26.04 18.54 7.02
#